data_adde112587009dc9595fced509c991c3
#
_entry.id   adde112587009dc9595fced509c991c3
#
_cell.length_a   1.000
_cell.length_b   1.000
_cell.length_c   1.000
_cell.angle_alpha   90.00
_cell.angle_beta   90.00
_cell.angle_gamma   90.00
#
_symmetry.space_group_name_H-M   'P 1'
#
loop_
_entity.id
_entity.type
_entity.pdbx_description
1 polymer ?
#
loop_
_entity_poly.entity_id
_entity_poly.type
_entity_poly.pdbx_seq_one_letter_code
_entity_poly.pdbx_strand_id
1 'polypeptide(L)'
;MNTDLTTKIPLKEHIKNIRKILKIITDIDKWYFFFTSIVHIINVIIPYIQLVLSAYILDSVIAKKSFKEVLSVIVFTLFAIFILSFIASSVWNRMEVRREKVFSVYSCMTQTKMLDMDFSRIDSPEIKELRDRIRNDNNWGAGINSLFWQGNAIIFGIFNIAGAVFVAFPVASLLFGTGRKYVFIVLFILLIILIISIKTGVYYKKKADQFMFGKVKEEDKEDLLTFAWDFACGNGFNYKSGKDIRIYGSYKLMERWCNGVFKNKKYRMHLKDSAAGWAGQYGSITFARGAIEGFSYLAVTLAAIAAKAGAGDIIKLAGCLNKLLLSVYSLINDITGFALTARKQASTIELLEFEDEMYKGKLPVEKRSDNEYQIEFKNVTFCYPGSSEPALKDFSMKLKIGEKLAVVGMNGSGKTTMIKLLCRLYDPCKGEILLNGVDIRKFKADEYRALFSVVFQDYTLFPFQLAQNIATDTEYNKELVKKCLKDSGFGKRIKEHGMGLETYLYKDFDDNGVEISGGEAQKIAIARAMYKDSPFVLLDEPTAALDPLAEYEIYTNFDKITGTKTAIYISHRLSSCQFCEKIAVFHEGRLVQYGNHNGLLKDHNGKYYEMWNEQAKYYQKN
;
A
#
# COMPACT_ATOMS: atom_id res chain seq x y z
N MET A 1 19.30 5.11 1.94
CA MET A 1 20.21 3.96 2.01
C MET A 1 19.95 3.05 0.81
N ASN A 2 20.84 3.03 -0.19
CA ASN A 2 20.64 2.29 -1.44
C ASN A 2 20.71 0.79 -1.20
N THR A 3 19.58 0.12 -1.07
CA THR A 3 19.53 -1.36 -1.02
C THR A 3 19.67 -1.91 -2.44
N ASP A 4 20.88 -1.84 -2.95
CA ASP A 4 21.27 -2.56 -4.16
C ASP A 4 21.00 -4.07 -3.94
N LEU A 5 20.24 -4.71 -4.81
CA LEU A 5 20.04 -6.17 -4.76
C LEU A 5 21.37 -6.95 -4.88
N THR A 6 22.44 -6.28 -5.30
CA THR A 6 23.81 -6.78 -5.35
C THR A 6 24.54 -6.65 -4.01
N THR A 7 24.11 -5.79 -3.09
CA THR A 7 24.66 -5.74 -1.74
C THR A 7 24.21 -6.97 -0.97
N LYS A 8 25.15 -7.82 -0.62
CA LYS A 8 24.93 -8.96 0.27
C LYS A 8 24.47 -8.43 1.61
N ILE A 9 23.13 -8.32 1.80
CA ILE A 9 22.59 -8.10 3.15
C ILE A 9 23.11 -9.27 4.00
N PRO A 10 23.72 -9.01 5.15
CA PRO A 10 24.24 -10.06 6.00
C PRO A 10 23.10 -11.04 6.36
N LEU A 11 23.39 -12.34 6.31
CA LEU A 11 22.42 -13.40 6.63
C LEU A 11 21.67 -13.15 7.95
N LYS A 12 22.33 -12.50 8.90
CA LYS A 12 21.80 -12.12 10.20
C LYS A 12 20.63 -11.14 10.09
N GLU A 13 20.70 -10.20 9.17
CA GLU A 13 19.64 -9.20 8.94
C GLU A 13 18.43 -9.81 8.21
N HIS A 14 18.66 -10.72 7.27
CA HIS A 14 17.61 -11.52 6.66
C HIS A 14 16.81 -12.32 7.69
N ILE A 15 17.50 -13.02 8.59
CA ILE A 15 16.86 -13.78 9.66
C ILE A 15 16.06 -12.86 10.60
N LYS A 16 16.59 -11.66 10.88
CA LYS A 16 15.89 -10.67 11.70
C LYS A 16 14.57 -10.24 11.05
N ASN A 17 14.57 -9.93 9.74
CA ASN A 17 13.36 -9.52 9.02
C ASN A 17 12.33 -10.66 8.94
N ILE A 18 12.76 -11.89 8.67
CA ILE A 18 11.88 -13.06 8.69
C ILE A 18 11.23 -13.23 10.07
N ARG A 19 12.00 -13.11 11.15
CA ARG A 19 11.45 -13.18 12.52
C ARG A 19 10.42 -12.11 12.81
N LYS A 20 10.64 -10.88 12.34
CA LYS A 20 9.66 -9.77 12.48
C LYS A 20 8.37 -10.09 11.75
N ILE A 21 8.45 -10.55 10.50
CA ILE A 21 7.26 -10.92 9.72
C ILE A 21 6.49 -12.05 10.40
N LEU A 22 7.18 -13.12 10.81
CA LEU A 22 6.55 -14.23 11.51
C LEU A 22 5.90 -13.78 12.83
N LYS A 23 6.53 -12.86 13.55
CA LYS A 23 5.95 -12.27 14.76
C LYS A 23 4.67 -11.50 14.43
N ILE A 24 4.68 -10.62 13.42
CA ILE A 24 3.48 -9.88 12.99
C ILE A 24 2.34 -10.86 12.66
N ILE A 25 2.63 -11.92 11.88
CA ILE A 25 1.62 -12.93 11.53
C ILE A 25 1.05 -13.60 12.80
N THR A 26 1.90 -14.00 13.75
CA THR A 26 1.45 -14.64 14.98
C THR A 26 0.71 -13.69 15.93
N ASP A 27 1.07 -12.42 15.96
CA ASP A 27 0.38 -11.39 16.74
C ASP A 27 -1.04 -11.13 16.20
N ILE A 28 -1.22 -11.17 14.87
CA ILE A 28 -2.53 -11.03 14.22
C ILE A 28 -3.39 -12.29 14.44
N ASP A 29 -2.82 -13.49 14.23
CA ASP A 29 -3.53 -14.75 14.46
C ASP A 29 -2.61 -15.89 14.94
N LYS A 30 -2.71 -16.21 16.23
CA LYS A 30 -1.90 -17.25 16.91
C LYS A 30 -2.13 -18.66 16.36
N TRP A 31 -3.32 -18.92 15.80
CA TRP A 31 -3.71 -20.25 15.35
C TRP A 31 -3.41 -20.53 13.89
N TYR A 32 -2.97 -19.53 13.12
CA TYR A 32 -2.71 -19.69 11.68
C TYR A 32 -1.76 -20.86 11.39
N PHE A 33 -0.59 -20.86 12.00
CA PHE A 33 0.41 -21.91 11.76
C PHE A 33 -0.03 -23.28 12.26
N PHE A 34 -0.85 -23.36 13.31
CA PHE A 34 -1.40 -24.61 13.80
C PHE A 34 -2.33 -25.26 12.78
N PHE A 35 -3.31 -24.53 12.27
CA PHE A 35 -4.23 -25.06 11.26
C PHE A 35 -3.53 -25.36 9.94
N THR A 36 -2.56 -24.55 9.54
CA THR A 36 -1.69 -24.79 8.38
C THR A 36 -0.96 -26.12 8.53
N SER A 37 -0.36 -26.40 9.67
CA SER A 37 0.38 -27.65 9.92
C SER A 37 -0.53 -28.86 9.87
N ILE A 38 -1.71 -28.81 10.48
CA ILE A 38 -2.68 -29.92 10.45
C ILE A 38 -3.10 -30.24 9.00
N VAL A 39 -3.45 -29.23 8.21
CA VAL A 39 -3.83 -29.42 6.80
C VAL A 39 -2.73 -30.11 6.03
N HIS A 40 -1.49 -29.65 6.18
CA HIS A 40 -0.36 -30.21 5.45
C HIS A 40 -0.01 -31.62 5.92
N ILE A 41 -0.13 -31.93 7.21
CA ILE A 41 0.03 -33.31 7.72
C ILE A 41 -0.98 -34.23 7.04
N ILE A 42 -2.26 -33.88 7.02
CA ILE A 42 -3.30 -34.73 6.42
C ILE A 42 -3.05 -34.88 4.91
N ASN A 43 -2.75 -33.79 4.21
CA ASN A 43 -2.48 -33.80 2.78
C ASN A 43 -1.23 -34.62 2.40
N VAL A 44 -0.27 -34.74 3.31
CA VAL A 44 0.90 -35.63 3.13
C VAL A 44 0.55 -37.08 3.37
N ILE A 45 -0.26 -37.38 4.39
CA ILE A 45 -0.61 -38.78 4.74
C ILE A 45 -1.38 -39.47 3.59
N ILE A 46 -2.34 -38.80 2.96
CA ILE A 46 -3.20 -39.39 1.92
C ILE A 46 -2.40 -40.03 0.77
N PRO A 47 -1.43 -39.34 0.11
CA PRO A 47 -0.63 -39.95 -0.95
C PRO A 47 0.24 -41.13 -0.49
N TYR A 48 0.66 -41.19 0.79
CA TYR A 48 1.40 -42.36 1.29
C TYR A 48 0.47 -43.55 1.55
N ILE A 49 -0.76 -43.35 2.02
CA ILE A 49 -1.79 -44.40 2.10
C ILE A 49 -2.05 -44.97 0.71
N GLN A 50 -2.21 -44.12 -0.31
CA GLN A 50 -2.41 -44.54 -1.70
C GLN A 50 -1.24 -45.38 -2.20
N LEU A 51 0.01 -44.99 -1.90
CA LEU A 51 1.22 -45.68 -2.29
C LEU A 51 1.27 -47.09 -1.65
N VAL A 52 0.98 -47.20 -0.36
CA VAL A 52 0.94 -48.49 0.36
C VAL A 52 -0.19 -49.38 -0.16
N LEU A 53 -1.37 -48.81 -0.44
CA LEU A 53 -2.48 -49.57 -1.04
C LEU A 53 -2.13 -50.13 -2.43
N SER A 54 -1.51 -49.31 -3.28
CA SER A 54 -1.08 -49.75 -4.62
C SER A 54 -0.11 -50.92 -4.55
N ALA A 55 0.84 -50.87 -3.61
CA ALA A 55 1.77 -51.97 -3.37
C ALA A 55 1.07 -53.23 -2.87
N TYR A 56 0.14 -53.10 -1.93
CA TYR A 56 -0.66 -54.22 -1.41
C TYR A 56 -1.51 -54.89 -2.52
N ILE A 57 -2.13 -54.08 -3.39
CA ILE A 57 -2.92 -54.61 -4.52
C ILE A 57 -2.02 -55.45 -5.44
N LEU A 58 -0.84 -54.93 -5.83
CA LEU A 58 0.08 -55.63 -6.70
C LEU A 58 0.55 -56.95 -6.10
N ASP A 59 0.98 -56.95 -4.84
CA ASP A 59 1.40 -58.17 -4.13
C ASP A 59 0.25 -59.19 -4.00
N SER A 60 -0.97 -58.70 -3.78
CA SER A 60 -2.17 -59.57 -3.69
C SER A 60 -2.54 -60.23 -5.01
N VAL A 61 -2.39 -59.50 -6.13
CA VAL A 61 -2.60 -60.06 -7.49
C VAL A 61 -1.56 -61.13 -7.80
N ILE A 62 -0.29 -60.87 -7.51
CA ILE A 62 0.80 -61.85 -7.71
C ILE A 62 0.59 -63.09 -6.84
N ALA A 63 0.17 -62.90 -5.59
CA ALA A 63 -0.12 -63.99 -4.65
C ALA A 63 -1.46 -64.72 -4.94
N LYS A 64 -2.23 -64.31 -5.97
CA LYS A 64 -3.54 -64.87 -6.34
C LYS A 64 -4.53 -64.91 -5.17
N LYS A 65 -4.56 -63.85 -4.32
CA LYS A 65 -5.50 -63.75 -3.20
C LYS A 65 -6.95 -63.69 -3.68
N SER A 66 -7.89 -64.03 -2.79
CA SER A 66 -9.32 -63.96 -3.06
C SER A 66 -9.74 -62.52 -3.43
N PHE A 67 -10.52 -62.36 -4.50
CA PHE A 67 -11.07 -61.07 -4.92
C PHE A 67 -11.79 -60.32 -3.78
N LYS A 68 -12.57 -61.06 -2.97
CA LYS A 68 -13.33 -60.50 -1.85
C LYS A 68 -12.43 -59.86 -0.79
N GLU A 69 -11.29 -60.50 -0.47
CA GLU A 69 -10.32 -59.93 0.49
C GLU A 69 -9.68 -58.66 -0.03
N VAL A 70 -9.23 -58.67 -1.28
CA VAL A 70 -8.60 -57.50 -1.90
C VAL A 70 -9.59 -56.35 -2.00
N LEU A 71 -10.83 -56.62 -2.43
CA LEU A 71 -11.89 -55.63 -2.56
C LEU A 71 -12.22 -54.99 -1.19
N SER A 72 -12.30 -55.78 -0.11
CA SER A 72 -12.59 -55.27 1.21
C SER A 72 -11.53 -54.26 1.71
N VAL A 73 -10.25 -54.56 1.47
CA VAL A 73 -9.16 -53.64 1.83
C VAL A 73 -9.20 -52.36 0.98
N ILE A 74 -9.47 -52.47 -0.32
CA ILE A 74 -9.62 -51.30 -1.20
C ILE A 74 -10.74 -50.39 -0.71
N VAL A 75 -11.94 -50.94 -0.47
CA VAL A 75 -13.12 -50.17 -0.03
C VAL A 75 -12.85 -49.51 1.29
N PHE A 76 -12.28 -50.21 2.27
CA PHE A 76 -11.94 -49.64 3.57
C PHE A 76 -10.93 -48.48 3.44
N THR A 77 -9.88 -48.67 2.63
CA THR A 77 -8.86 -47.65 2.43
C THR A 77 -9.39 -46.40 1.71
N LEU A 78 -10.23 -46.60 0.69
CA LEU A 78 -10.88 -45.49 -0.01
C LEU A 78 -11.81 -44.72 0.92
N PHE A 79 -12.55 -45.42 1.80
CA PHE A 79 -13.39 -44.78 2.81
C PHE A 79 -12.57 -43.97 3.82
N ALA A 80 -11.43 -44.50 4.27
CA ALA A 80 -10.51 -43.79 5.14
C ALA A 80 -9.93 -42.52 4.46
N ILE A 81 -9.53 -42.63 3.18
CA ILE A 81 -9.06 -41.51 2.37
C ILE A 81 -10.17 -40.46 2.22
N PHE A 82 -11.41 -40.87 1.98
CA PHE A 82 -12.57 -39.97 1.88
C PHE A 82 -12.76 -39.16 3.19
N ILE A 83 -12.74 -39.85 4.34
CA ILE A 83 -12.87 -39.19 5.66
C ILE A 83 -11.72 -38.20 5.88
N LEU A 84 -10.47 -38.60 5.62
CA LEU A 84 -9.30 -37.75 5.77
C LEU A 84 -9.39 -36.54 4.85
N SER A 85 -9.81 -36.72 3.59
CA SER A 85 -9.99 -35.63 2.64
C SER A 85 -11.09 -34.66 3.08
N PHE A 86 -12.19 -35.14 3.65
CA PHE A 86 -13.26 -34.33 4.20
C PHE A 86 -12.78 -33.49 5.39
N ILE A 87 -12.03 -34.13 6.31
CA ILE A 87 -11.41 -33.41 7.44
C ILE A 87 -10.41 -32.36 6.94
N ALA A 88 -9.54 -32.73 5.97
CA ALA A 88 -8.58 -31.82 5.38
C ALA A 88 -9.28 -30.59 4.77
N SER A 89 -10.35 -30.78 3.99
CA SER A 89 -11.13 -29.70 3.39
C SER A 89 -11.77 -28.79 4.45
N SER A 90 -12.32 -29.37 5.52
CA SER A 90 -12.92 -28.61 6.61
C SER A 90 -11.89 -27.76 7.38
N VAL A 91 -10.69 -28.32 7.61
CA VAL A 91 -9.59 -27.60 8.26
C VAL A 91 -9.00 -26.56 7.32
N TRP A 92 -8.92 -26.86 6.02
CA TRP A 92 -8.46 -25.91 4.99
C TRP A 92 -9.30 -24.64 4.97
N ASN A 93 -10.63 -24.75 4.98
CA ASN A 93 -11.50 -23.59 5.01
C ASN A 93 -11.25 -22.70 6.24
N ARG A 94 -11.02 -23.32 7.41
CA ARG A 94 -10.68 -22.57 8.63
C ARG A 94 -9.32 -21.88 8.54
N MET A 95 -8.34 -22.54 7.94
CA MET A 95 -7.01 -21.97 7.67
C MET A 95 -7.13 -20.78 6.71
N GLU A 96 -7.91 -20.93 5.64
CA GLU A 96 -8.08 -19.89 4.61
C GLU A 96 -8.71 -18.61 5.18
N VAL A 97 -9.76 -18.74 6.00
CA VAL A 97 -10.35 -17.59 6.71
C VAL A 97 -9.33 -16.87 7.57
N ARG A 98 -8.45 -17.62 8.26
CA ARG A 98 -7.37 -17.03 9.07
C ARG A 98 -6.30 -16.36 8.21
N ARG A 99 -5.95 -16.97 7.07
CA ARG A 99 -5.03 -16.39 6.09
C ARG A 99 -5.56 -15.05 5.58
N GLU A 100 -6.85 -14.99 5.18
CA GLU A 100 -7.49 -13.76 4.72
C GLU A 100 -7.53 -12.68 5.82
N LYS A 101 -7.80 -13.07 7.07
CA LYS A 101 -7.71 -12.16 8.20
C LYS A 101 -6.30 -11.56 8.32
N VAL A 102 -5.26 -12.41 8.31
CA VAL A 102 -3.88 -11.94 8.42
C VAL A 102 -3.51 -11.05 7.23
N PHE A 103 -3.91 -11.44 6.01
CA PHE A 103 -3.69 -10.64 4.80
C PHE A 103 -4.33 -9.26 4.89
N SER A 104 -5.60 -9.19 5.27
CA SER A 104 -6.35 -7.94 5.37
C SER A 104 -5.75 -7.02 6.43
N VAL A 105 -5.50 -7.54 7.65
CA VAL A 105 -4.93 -6.73 8.74
C VAL A 105 -3.51 -6.25 8.37
N TYR A 106 -2.65 -7.12 7.84
CA TYR A 106 -1.30 -6.74 7.41
C TYR A 106 -1.32 -5.66 6.32
N SER A 107 -2.22 -5.79 5.34
CA SER A 107 -2.39 -4.80 4.27
C SER A 107 -2.89 -3.45 4.81
N CYS A 108 -3.78 -3.47 5.80
CA CYS A 108 -4.26 -2.26 6.46
C CYS A 108 -3.19 -1.60 7.34
N MET A 109 -2.23 -2.36 7.92
CA MET A 109 -1.21 -1.80 8.81
C MET A 109 -0.38 -0.69 8.14
N THR A 110 -0.01 -0.88 6.87
CA THR A 110 0.74 0.13 6.11
C THR A 110 -0.09 1.38 5.85
N GLN A 111 -1.37 1.22 5.56
CA GLN A 111 -2.30 2.33 5.35
C GLN A 111 -2.55 3.09 6.66
N THR A 112 -2.82 2.37 7.76
CA THR A 112 -2.99 2.97 9.09
C THR A 112 -1.73 3.74 9.50
N LYS A 113 -0.53 3.14 9.30
CA LYS A 113 0.74 3.83 9.58
C LYS A 113 0.87 5.13 8.80
N MET A 114 0.50 5.14 7.51
CA MET A 114 0.52 6.36 6.68
C MET A 114 -0.47 7.42 7.17
N LEU A 115 -1.65 7.02 7.70
CA LEU A 115 -2.62 7.95 8.27
C LEU A 115 -2.15 8.55 9.61
N ASP A 116 -1.41 7.77 10.40
CA ASP A 116 -0.90 8.17 11.71
C ASP A 116 0.39 9.00 11.64
N MET A 117 1.10 8.97 10.49
CA MET A 117 2.34 9.72 10.30
C MET A 117 2.11 11.22 10.21
N ASP A 118 3.10 12.00 10.64
CA ASP A 118 3.11 13.44 10.44
C ASP A 118 3.05 13.83 8.96
N PHE A 119 2.22 14.83 8.63
CA PHE A 119 1.99 15.26 7.25
C PHE A 119 3.30 15.67 6.54
N SER A 120 4.22 16.30 7.24
CA SER A 120 5.55 16.68 6.73
C SER A 120 6.36 15.47 6.26
N ARG A 121 6.18 14.31 6.92
CA ARG A 121 6.83 13.05 6.55
C ARG A 121 6.20 12.42 5.31
N ILE A 122 4.87 12.37 5.27
CA ILE A 122 4.15 11.85 4.10
C ILE A 122 4.55 12.60 2.81
N ASP A 123 4.79 13.90 2.93
CA ASP A 123 5.21 14.77 1.82
C ASP A 123 6.70 14.64 1.46
N SER A 124 7.51 14.01 2.32
CA SER A 124 8.95 13.86 2.09
C SER A 124 9.26 12.95 0.89
N PRO A 125 10.32 13.26 0.13
CA PRO A 125 10.76 12.42 -0.98
C PRO A 125 11.09 10.98 -0.54
N GLU A 126 11.62 10.81 0.66
CA GLU A 126 11.99 9.52 1.24
C GLU A 126 10.78 8.60 1.39
N ILE A 127 9.69 9.08 2.00
CA ILE A 127 8.46 8.30 2.17
C ILE A 127 7.75 8.07 0.83
N LYS A 128 7.78 9.04 -0.08
CA LYS A 128 7.24 8.86 -1.45
C LYS A 128 7.97 7.72 -2.17
N GLU A 129 9.31 7.70 -2.13
CA GLU A 129 10.10 6.62 -2.72
C GLU A 129 9.82 5.27 -2.04
N LEU A 130 9.75 5.25 -0.70
CA LEU A 130 9.47 4.03 0.06
C LEU A 130 8.08 3.46 -0.28
N ARG A 131 7.06 4.30 -0.35
CA ARG A 131 5.70 3.93 -0.74
C ARG A 131 5.65 3.36 -2.16
N ASP A 132 6.33 4.01 -3.11
CA ASP A 132 6.36 3.54 -4.50
C ASP A 132 7.11 2.21 -4.60
N ARG A 133 8.17 2.00 -3.81
CA ARG A 133 8.88 0.73 -3.70
C ARG A 133 7.98 -0.38 -3.15
N ILE A 134 7.24 -0.13 -2.06
CA ILE A 134 6.29 -1.09 -1.48
C ILE A 134 5.20 -1.43 -2.50
N ARG A 135 4.63 -0.44 -3.19
CA ARG A 135 3.60 -0.65 -4.22
C ARG A 135 4.12 -1.54 -5.34
N ASN A 136 5.30 -1.26 -5.86
CA ASN A 136 5.91 -2.04 -6.93
C ASN A 136 6.20 -3.47 -6.49
N ASP A 137 6.79 -3.68 -5.31
CA ASP A 137 7.05 -5.02 -4.77
C ASP A 137 5.77 -5.84 -4.61
N ASN A 138 4.68 -5.24 -4.14
CA ASN A 138 3.39 -5.91 -4.00
C ASN A 138 2.74 -6.24 -5.35
N ASN A 139 2.76 -5.33 -6.33
CA ASN A 139 2.20 -5.52 -7.66
C ASN A 139 2.91 -6.64 -8.43
N TRP A 140 4.21 -6.81 -8.23
CA TRP A 140 5.01 -7.83 -8.93
C TRP A 140 5.12 -9.17 -8.16
N GLY A 141 4.19 -9.44 -7.26
CA GLY A 141 4.06 -10.75 -6.60
C GLY A 141 5.03 -11.00 -5.45
N ALA A 142 5.66 -9.95 -4.90
CA ALA A 142 6.47 -10.04 -3.69
C ALA A 142 5.71 -9.61 -2.42
N GLY A 143 4.39 -9.52 -2.50
CA GLY A 143 3.53 -9.20 -1.37
C GLY A 143 3.44 -10.33 -0.33
N ILE A 144 2.73 -10.04 0.77
CA ILE A 144 2.51 -10.99 1.87
C ILE A 144 1.89 -12.32 1.41
N ASN A 145 1.06 -12.31 0.36
CA ASN A 145 0.50 -13.53 -0.23
C ASN A 145 1.56 -14.51 -0.72
N SER A 146 2.64 -14.01 -1.33
CA SER A 146 3.74 -14.87 -1.79
C SER A 146 4.47 -15.52 -0.61
N LEU A 147 4.59 -14.82 0.53
CA LEU A 147 5.15 -15.41 1.75
C LEU A 147 4.26 -16.53 2.29
N PHE A 148 2.93 -16.39 2.24
CA PHE A 148 2.02 -17.45 2.64
C PHE A 148 2.16 -18.68 1.74
N TRP A 149 2.15 -18.51 0.40
CA TRP A 149 2.31 -19.62 -0.53
C TRP A 149 3.62 -20.36 -0.33
N GLN A 150 4.73 -19.62 -0.24
CA GLN A 150 6.07 -20.21 -0.05
C GLN A 150 6.23 -20.82 1.34
N GLY A 151 5.70 -20.19 2.40
CA GLY A 151 5.67 -20.71 3.75
C GLY A 151 4.90 -22.02 3.85
N ASN A 152 3.72 -22.10 3.22
CA ASN A 152 2.91 -23.31 3.13
C ASN A 152 3.66 -24.43 2.39
N ALA A 153 4.32 -24.11 1.27
CA ALA A 153 5.11 -25.08 0.51
C ALA A 153 6.30 -25.62 1.33
N ILE A 154 6.96 -24.76 2.13
CA ILE A 154 8.04 -25.18 3.05
C ILE A 154 7.51 -26.16 4.10
N ILE A 155 6.39 -25.82 4.76
CA ILE A 155 5.77 -26.68 5.79
C ILE A 155 5.37 -28.02 5.17
N PHE A 156 4.71 -27.99 4.01
CA PHE A 156 4.34 -29.22 3.26
C PHE A 156 5.55 -30.06 2.90
N GLY A 157 6.64 -29.42 2.39
CA GLY A 157 7.88 -30.10 2.04
C GLY A 157 8.54 -30.80 3.22
N ILE A 158 8.57 -30.17 4.40
CA ILE A 158 9.12 -30.76 5.62
C ILE A 158 8.33 -32.01 6.03
N PHE A 159 7.00 -31.94 6.07
CA PHE A 159 6.17 -33.08 6.42
C PHE A 159 6.24 -34.20 5.37
N ASN A 160 6.38 -33.85 4.09
CA ASN A 160 6.51 -34.83 3.02
C ASN A 160 7.85 -35.58 3.11
N ILE A 161 8.94 -34.91 3.45
CA ILE A 161 10.24 -35.54 3.73
C ILE A 161 10.12 -36.52 4.91
N ALA A 162 9.50 -36.07 6.01
CA ALA A 162 9.30 -36.92 7.18
C ALA A 162 8.45 -38.16 6.86
N GLY A 163 7.36 -38.00 6.10
CA GLY A 163 6.51 -39.09 5.64
C GLY A 163 7.25 -40.06 4.74
N ALA A 164 8.08 -39.55 3.82
CA ALA A 164 8.88 -40.41 2.93
C ALA A 164 9.87 -41.26 3.71
N VAL A 165 10.59 -40.68 4.67
CA VAL A 165 11.53 -41.39 5.53
C VAL A 165 10.81 -42.47 6.36
N PHE A 166 9.67 -42.10 6.98
CA PHE A 166 8.90 -43.02 7.82
C PHE A 166 8.42 -44.27 7.05
N VAL A 167 7.85 -44.08 5.84
CA VAL A 167 7.31 -45.20 5.03
C VAL A 167 8.43 -45.98 4.34
N ALA A 168 9.55 -45.34 3.98
CA ALA A 168 10.67 -46.03 3.33
C ALA A 168 11.54 -46.82 4.31
N PHE A 169 11.63 -46.45 5.56
CA PHE A 169 12.59 -46.98 6.53
C PHE A 169 12.57 -48.52 6.65
N PRO A 170 11.40 -49.22 6.80
CA PRO A 170 11.36 -50.67 6.95
C PRO A 170 11.88 -51.42 5.71
N VAL A 171 11.58 -50.89 4.50
CA VAL A 171 11.99 -51.51 3.24
C VAL A 171 13.44 -51.16 2.88
N ALA A 172 13.87 -49.93 3.19
CA ALA A 172 15.23 -49.51 2.97
C ALA A 172 16.24 -50.35 3.79
N SER A 173 15.93 -50.67 5.03
CA SER A 173 16.78 -51.50 5.90
C SER A 173 17.05 -52.88 5.32
N LEU A 174 16.07 -53.48 4.65
CA LEU A 174 16.21 -54.78 3.96
C LEU A 174 17.13 -54.67 2.73
N LEU A 175 17.05 -53.59 1.98
CA LEU A 175 17.80 -53.41 0.74
C LEU A 175 19.25 -53.01 0.99
N PHE A 176 19.52 -52.20 1.99
CA PHE A 176 20.90 -51.80 2.36
C PHE A 176 21.70 -52.96 2.95
N GLY A 177 21.07 -53.96 3.55
CA GLY A 177 21.72 -55.16 4.06
C GLY A 177 22.35 -56.08 2.98
N THR A 178 22.03 -55.86 1.70
CA THR A 178 22.50 -56.74 0.60
C THR A 178 23.82 -56.31 -0.05
N GLY A 179 24.42 -55.17 0.34
CA GLY A 179 25.80 -54.74 0.06
C GLY A 179 26.25 -54.65 -1.41
N ARG A 180 25.34 -54.46 -2.38
CA ARG A 180 25.69 -54.50 -3.81
C ARG A 180 26.12 -53.13 -4.35
N LYS A 181 27.30 -53.05 -4.92
CA LYS A 181 27.95 -51.84 -5.47
C LYS A 181 27.08 -51.07 -6.48
N TYR A 182 26.23 -51.72 -7.25
CA TYR A 182 25.36 -51.08 -8.25
C TYR A 182 24.32 -50.15 -7.64
N VAL A 183 23.75 -50.50 -6.48
CA VAL A 183 22.79 -49.64 -5.78
C VAL A 183 23.42 -48.31 -5.36
N PHE A 184 24.62 -48.37 -4.82
CA PHE A 184 25.38 -47.17 -4.44
C PHE A 184 25.72 -46.29 -5.64
N ILE A 185 26.06 -46.87 -6.81
CA ILE A 185 26.34 -46.14 -8.04
C ILE A 185 25.09 -45.37 -8.50
N VAL A 186 23.92 -46.01 -8.52
CA VAL A 186 22.68 -45.34 -8.96
C VAL A 186 22.23 -44.27 -7.96
N LEU A 187 22.35 -44.51 -6.66
CA LEU A 187 22.08 -43.50 -5.63
C LEU A 187 23.04 -42.30 -5.74
N PHE A 188 24.29 -42.55 -6.07
CA PHE A 188 25.27 -41.47 -6.32
C PHE A 188 24.90 -40.66 -7.57
N ILE A 189 24.45 -41.29 -8.65
CA ILE A 189 23.95 -40.61 -9.85
C ILE A 189 22.72 -39.77 -9.51
N LEU A 190 21.76 -40.31 -8.72
CA LEU A 190 20.61 -39.55 -8.26
C LEU A 190 20.99 -38.31 -7.45
N LEU A 191 21.99 -38.44 -6.58
CA LEU A 191 22.50 -37.30 -5.81
C LEU A 191 23.11 -36.22 -6.73
N ILE A 192 23.87 -36.63 -7.75
CA ILE A 192 24.43 -35.69 -8.74
C ILE A 192 23.29 -35.01 -9.52
N ILE A 193 22.28 -35.74 -9.98
CA ILE A 193 21.11 -35.19 -10.68
C ILE A 193 20.40 -34.18 -9.78
N LEU A 194 20.19 -34.50 -8.51
CA LEU A 194 19.56 -33.63 -7.54
C LEU A 194 20.36 -32.32 -7.37
N ILE A 195 21.67 -32.41 -7.18
CA ILE A 195 22.57 -31.26 -7.03
C ILE A 195 22.55 -30.37 -8.28
N ILE A 196 22.64 -30.96 -9.46
CA ILE A 196 22.59 -30.22 -10.74
C ILE A 196 21.22 -29.53 -10.88
N SER A 197 20.14 -30.24 -10.61
CA SER A 197 18.77 -29.71 -10.68
C SER A 197 18.55 -28.54 -9.71
N ILE A 198 19.05 -28.65 -8.47
CA ILE A 198 18.99 -27.57 -7.49
C ILE A 198 19.77 -26.35 -7.98
N LYS A 199 21.03 -26.54 -8.43
CA LYS A 199 21.87 -25.43 -8.91
C LYS A 199 21.25 -24.73 -10.11
N THR A 200 20.75 -25.49 -11.08
CA THR A 200 20.09 -24.93 -12.28
C THR A 200 18.79 -24.23 -11.94
N GLY A 201 17.95 -24.84 -11.10
CA GLY A 201 16.69 -24.23 -10.64
C GLY A 201 16.91 -22.90 -9.91
N VAL A 202 17.84 -22.87 -8.95
CA VAL A 202 18.20 -21.64 -8.22
C VAL A 202 18.81 -20.58 -9.15
N TYR A 203 19.66 -20.99 -10.09
CA TYR A 203 20.25 -20.08 -11.08
C TYR A 203 19.18 -19.39 -11.94
N TYR A 204 18.29 -20.19 -12.55
CA TYR A 204 17.25 -19.63 -13.41
C TYR A 204 16.20 -18.85 -12.63
N LYS A 205 15.87 -19.26 -11.40
CA LYS A 205 15.00 -18.47 -10.51
C LYS A 205 15.59 -17.11 -10.22
N LYS A 206 16.90 -17.04 -9.83
CA LYS A 206 17.58 -15.77 -9.64
C LYS A 206 17.59 -14.90 -10.90
N LYS A 207 17.78 -15.52 -12.07
CA LYS A 207 17.78 -14.80 -13.36
C LYS A 207 16.39 -14.22 -13.66
N ALA A 208 15.32 -14.98 -13.43
CA ALA A 208 13.95 -14.50 -13.57
C ALA A 208 13.62 -13.37 -12.58
N ASP A 209 14.01 -13.54 -11.32
CA ASP A 209 13.79 -12.54 -10.28
C ASP A 209 14.60 -11.25 -10.51
N GLN A 210 15.82 -11.34 -11.06
CA GLN A 210 16.61 -10.16 -11.43
C GLN A 210 15.94 -9.30 -12.49
N PHE A 211 15.23 -9.92 -13.43
CA PHE A 211 14.44 -9.18 -14.41
C PHE A 211 13.21 -8.50 -13.78
N MET A 212 12.43 -9.26 -13.01
CA MET A 212 11.20 -8.74 -12.40
C MET A 212 11.47 -7.67 -11.34
N PHE A 213 12.63 -7.74 -10.70
CA PHE A 213 12.91 -7.03 -9.48
C PHE A 213 14.32 -6.39 -9.42
N GLY A 214 15.12 -6.54 -10.48
CA GLY A 214 16.43 -5.92 -10.57
C GLY A 214 16.28 -4.42 -10.78
N LYS A 215 17.04 -3.60 -10.02
CA LYS A 215 17.21 -2.19 -10.38
C LYS A 215 17.83 -2.13 -11.77
N VAL A 216 17.13 -1.53 -12.72
CA VAL A 216 17.75 -0.96 -13.90
C VAL A 216 18.78 0.06 -13.38
N LYS A 217 20.03 0.01 -13.85
CA LYS A 217 21.10 0.90 -13.38
C LYS A 217 20.61 2.34 -13.38
N GLU A 218 21.11 3.16 -12.44
CA GLU A 218 20.72 4.56 -12.25
C GLU A 218 20.76 5.43 -13.53
N GLU A 219 21.51 5.03 -14.53
CA GLU A 219 21.56 5.66 -15.86
C GLU A 219 20.31 5.38 -16.73
N ASP A 220 19.55 4.32 -16.42
CA ASP A 220 18.28 3.97 -17.09
C ASP A 220 17.12 4.21 -16.11
N LYS A 221 17.06 5.38 -15.48
CA LYS A 221 16.13 5.76 -14.38
C LYS A 221 14.64 5.66 -14.70
N GLU A 222 14.29 5.41 -15.93
CA GLU A 222 12.93 5.07 -16.30
C GLU A 222 12.80 3.54 -16.26
N ASP A 223 12.18 3.03 -15.22
CA ASP A 223 11.67 1.67 -15.24
C ASP A 223 10.55 1.62 -16.32
N LEU A 224 11.01 1.49 -17.56
CA LEU A 224 10.19 1.53 -18.76
C LEU A 224 9.04 0.53 -18.72
N LEU A 225 9.19 -0.56 -17.99
CA LEU A 225 8.15 -1.57 -17.84
C LEU A 225 7.07 -1.12 -16.86
N THR A 226 7.47 -0.66 -15.67
CA THR A 226 6.57 -0.14 -14.65
C THR A 226 5.86 1.11 -15.18
N PHE A 227 6.59 1.99 -15.85
CA PHE A 227 6.01 3.17 -16.48
C PHE A 227 5.02 2.79 -17.60
N ALA A 228 5.37 1.85 -18.51
CA ALA A 228 4.46 1.43 -19.57
C ALA A 228 3.20 0.75 -18.99
N TRP A 229 3.34 -0.02 -17.92
CA TRP A 229 2.23 -0.67 -17.25
C TRP A 229 1.37 0.33 -16.48
N ASP A 230 1.95 1.18 -15.65
CA ASP A 230 1.23 2.21 -14.90
C ASP A 230 0.56 3.22 -15.84
N PHE A 231 1.22 3.55 -16.94
CA PHE A 231 0.68 4.45 -17.96
C PHE A 231 -0.48 3.79 -18.72
N ALA A 232 -0.33 2.55 -19.18
CA ALA A 232 -1.38 1.85 -19.89
C ALA A 232 -2.58 1.53 -18.97
N CYS A 233 -2.33 1.02 -17.77
CA CYS A 233 -3.39 0.66 -16.82
C CYS A 233 -3.95 1.89 -16.10
N GLY A 234 -3.09 2.82 -15.65
CA GLY A 234 -3.51 4.00 -14.91
C GLY A 234 -4.26 5.01 -15.76
N ASN A 235 -3.74 5.35 -16.95
CA ASN A 235 -4.36 6.35 -17.80
C ASN A 235 -5.44 5.78 -18.73
N GLY A 236 -5.30 4.53 -19.19
CA GLY A 236 -6.28 3.89 -20.06
C GLY A 236 -7.63 3.67 -19.37
N PHE A 237 -7.62 3.43 -18.05
CA PHE A 237 -8.82 3.22 -17.25
C PHE A 237 -9.26 4.47 -16.47
N ASN A 238 -8.49 5.55 -16.49
CA ASN A 238 -8.85 6.78 -15.77
C ASN A 238 -9.83 7.63 -16.57
N TYR A 239 -11.08 7.69 -16.10
CA TYR A 239 -12.12 8.52 -16.71
C TYR A 239 -11.70 10.00 -16.86
N LYS A 240 -10.99 10.56 -15.88
CA LYS A 240 -10.57 11.98 -15.90
C LYS A 240 -9.65 12.29 -17.09
N SER A 241 -8.76 11.36 -17.46
CA SER A 241 -7.87 11.51 -18.61
C SER A 241 -8.57 11.25 -19.96
N GLY A 242 -9.71 10.56 -19.93
CA GLY A 242 -10.37 10.07 -21.14
C GLY A 242 -10.80 11.15 -22.12
N LYS A 243 -11.23 12.32 -21.63
CA LYS A 243 -11.62 13.47 -22.45
C LYS A 243 -10.41 14.08 -23.17
N ASP A 244 -9.32 14.31 -22.46
CA ASP A 244 -8.11 14.94 -23.02
C ASP A 244 -7.42 14.02 -24.02
N ILE A 245 -7.39 12.71 -23.74
CA ILE A 245 -6.89 11.70 -24.68
C ILE A 245 -7.65 11.77 -26.02
N ARG A 246 -8.97 11.94 -25.99
CA ARG A 246 -9.82 12.01 -27.19
C ARG A 246 -9.70 13.33 -27.92
N ILE A 247 -9.78 14.46 -27.22
CA ILE A 247 -9.73 15.81 -27.80
C ILE A 247 -8.38 16.05 -28.48
N TYR A 248 -7.28 15.69 -27.83
CA TYR A 248 -5.93 15.93 -28.34
C TYR A 248 -5.37 14.77 -29.18
N GLY A 249 -6.13 13.68 -29.35
CA GLY A 249 -5.66 12.49 -30.06
C GLY A 249 -4.43 11.84 -29.44
N SER A 250 -4.26 12.00 -28.13
CA SER A 250 -3.05 11.58 -27.39
C SER A 250 -2.83 10.08 -27.40
N TYR A 251 -3.85 9.27 -27.77
CA TYR A 251 -3.71 7.81 -27.92
C TYR A 251 -2.60 7.42 -28.91
N LYS A 252 -2.39 8.21 -29.97
CA LYS A 252 -1.29 7.96 -30.92
C LYS A 252 0.09 8.18 -30.34
N LEU A 253 0.21 9.17 -29.45
CA LEU A 253 1.44 9.39 -28.67
C LEU A 253 1.70 8.21 -27.73
N MET A 254 0.69 7.78 -26.99
CA MET A 254 0.74 6.65 -26.09
C MET A 254 1.13 5.36 -26.81
N GLU A 255 0.47 5.07 -27.95
CA GLU A 255 0.78 3.93 -28.80
C GLU A 255 2.23 3.96 -29.31
N ARG A 256 2.69 5.12 -29.83
CA ARG A 256 4.06 5.27 -30.30
C ARG A 256 5.08 5.10 -29.20
N TRP A 257 4.76 5.60 -28.01
CA TRP A 257 5.61 5.49 -26.85
C TRP A 257 5.70 4.04 -26.36
N CYS A 258 4.58 3.35 -26.18
CA CYS A 258 4.54 1.93 -25.87
C CYS A 258 5.27 1.08 -26.93
N ASN A 259 5.01 1.33 -28.21
CA ASN A 259 5.71 0.67 -29.29
C ASN A 259 7.23 0.98 -29.31
N GLY A 260 7.62 2.18 -28.91
CA GLY A 260 9.02 2.57 -28.73
C GLY A 260 9.70 1.74 -27.64
N VAL A 261 9.04 1.57 -26.51
CA VAL A 261 9.51 0.71 -25.40
C VAL A 261 9.68 -0.73 -25.87
N PHE A 262 8.66 -1.32 -26.53
CA PHE A 262 8.72 -2.68 -27.04
C PHE A 262 9.76 -2.87 -28.19
N LYS A 263 10.08 -1.83 -28.94
CA LYS A 263 11.13 -1.84 -29.96
C LYS A 263 12.54 -1.63 -29.39
N ASN A 264 12.66 -1.14 -28.16
CA ASN A 264 13.96 -0.90 -27.52
C ASN A 264 14.75 -2.21 -27.40
N LYS A 265 16.01 -2.19 -27.88
CA LYS A 265 16.89 -3.37 -27.89
C LYS A 265 17.18 -3.87 -26.47
N LYS A 266 17.43 -2.95 -25.53
CA LYS A 266 17.67 -3.29 -24.11
C LYS A 266 16.43 -3.97 -23.52
N TYR A 267 15.22 -3.40 -23.71
CA TYR A 267 13.98 -3.97 -23.23
C TYR A 267 13.72 -5.37 -23.81
N ARG A 268 13.93 -5.57 -25.12
CA ARG A 268 13.78 -6.91 -25.73
C ARG A 268 14.81 -7.91 -25.21
N MET A 269 16.03 -7.47 -24.89
CA MET A 269 17.01 -8.33 -24.21
C MET A 269 16.54 -8.73 -22.81
N HIS A 270 16.02 -7.79 -22.03
CA HIS A 270 15.46 -8.06 -20.71
C HIS A 270 14.27 -9.02 -20.77
N LEU A 271 13.34 -8.84 -21.74
CA LEU A 271 12.25 -9.80 -21.97
C LEU A 271 12.76 -11.20 -22.30
N LYS A 272 13.77 -11.32 -23.18
CA LYS A 272 14.38 -12.61 -23.52
C LYS A 272 15.03 -13.25 -22.31
N ASP A 273 15.74 -12.49 -21.51
CA ASP A 273 16.42 -12.98 -20.31
C ASP A 273 15.42 -13.41 -19.24
N SER A 274 14.31 -12.67 -19.07
CA SER A 274 13.21 -13.08 -18.21
C SER A 274 12.55 -14.36 -18.69
N ALA A 275 12.16 -14.40 -19.97
CA ALA A 275 11.54 -15.58 -20.57
C ALA A 275 12.48 -16.80 -20.46
N ALA A 276 13.79 -16.63 -20.73
CA ALA A 276 14.79 -17.68 -20.54
C ALA A 276 14.93 -18.08 -19.06
N GLY A 277 14.83 -17.12 -18.14
CA GLY A 277 14.81 -17.40 -16.69
C GLY A 277 13.63 -18.28 -16.29
N TRP A 278 12.41 -17.87 -16.64
CA TRP A 278 11.20 -18.64 -16.36
C TRP A 278 11.17 -19.99 -17.06
N ALA A 279 11.47 -20.02 -18.37
CA ALA A 279 11.54 -21.26 -19.13
C ALA A 279 12.61 -22.22 -18.57
N GLY A 280 13.77 -21.69 -18.20
CA GLY A 280 14.84 -22.47 -17.58
C GLY A 280 14.44 -23.00 -16.19
N GLN A 281 13.72 -22.21 -15.39
CA GLN A 281 13.20 -22.66 -14.09
C GLN A 281 12.19 -23.81 -14.27
N TYR A 282 11.17 -23.63 -15.11
CA TYR A 282 10.19 -24.68 -15.37
C TYR A 282 10.82 -25.91 -16.04
N GLY A 283 11.74 -25.70 -16.97
CA GLY A 283 12.49 -26.78 -17.61
C GLY A 283 13.33 -27.57 -16.62
N SER A 284 14.01 -26.89 -15.69
CA SER A 284 14.80 -27.56 -14.64
C SER A 284 13.94 -28.38 -13.68
N ILE A 285 12.74 -27.88 -13.32
CA ILE A 285 11.77 -28.60 -12.47
C ILE A 285 11.28 -29.86 -13.21
N THR A 286 10.90 -29.71 -14.47
CA THR A 286 10.37 -30.84 -15.27
C THR A 286 11.44 -31.90 -15.52
N PHE A 287 12.67 -31.45 -15.85
CA PHE A 287 13.80 -32.36 -16.00
C PHE A 287 14.13 -33.07 -14.68
N ALA A 288 14.21 -32.33 -13.57
CA ALA A 288 14.45 -32.91 -12.25
C ALA A 288 13.40 -33.97 -11.91
N ARG A 289 12.11 -33.69 -12.14
CA ARG A 289 11.01 -34.62 -11.87
C ARG A 289 11.18 -35.88 -12.67
N GLY A 290 11.32 -35.78 -14.00
CA GLY A 290 11.44 -36.97 -14.86
C GLY A 290 12.70 -37.78 -14.59
N ALA A 291 13.85 -37.13 -14.40
CA ALA A 291 15.11 -37.81 -14.12
C ALA A 291 15.08 -38.48 -12.73
N ILE A 292 14.64 -37.79 -11.68
CA ILE A 292 14.57 -38.35 -10.32
C ILE A 292 13.60 -39.54 -10.32
N GLU A 293 12.43 -39.44 -10.98
CA GLU A 293 11.45 -40.49 -11.05
C GLU A 293 12.02 -41.72 -11.77
N GLY A 294 12.56 -41.58 -13.00
CA GLY A 294 13.12 -42.68 -13.78
C GLY A 294 14.28 -43.36 -13.06
N PHE A 295 15.26 -42.62 -12.56
CA PHE A 295 16.40 -43.21 -11.85
C PHE A 295 16.03 -43.78 -10.47
N SER A 296 15.00 -43.25 -9.78
CA SER A 296 14.49 -43.86 -8.55
C SER A 296 13.91 -45.25 -8.78
N TYR A 297 13.07 -45.38 -9.82
CA TYR A 297 12.57 -46.70 -10.20
C TYR A 297 13.69 -47.67 -10.63
N LEU A 298 14.65 -47.20 -11.41
CA LEU A 298 15.80 -48.01 -11.82
C LEU A 298 16.61 -48.48 -10.60
N ALA A 299 16.96 -47.57 -9.70
CA ALA A 299 17.72 -47.88 -8.49
C ALA A 299 17.05 -48.93 -7.62
N VAL A 300 15.74 -48.72 -7.37
CA VAL A 300 14.98 -49.58 -6.48
C VAL A 300 14.72 -50.96 -7.13
N THR A 301 14.46 -50.99 -8.45
CA THR A 301 14.26 -52.25 -9.17
C THR A 301 15.54 -53.10 -9.15
N LEU A 302 16.71 -52.49 -9.40
CA LEU A 302 17.99 -53.23 -9.33
C LEU A 302 18.27 -53.73 -7.90
N ALA A 303 17.96 -52.94 -6.88
CA ALA A 303 18.10 -53.33 -5.49
C ALA A 303 17.13 -54.49 -5.13
N ALA A 304 15.85 -54.39 -5.55
CA ALA A 304 14.82 -55.38 -5.27
C ALA A 304 15.11 -56.73 -5.92
N ILE A 305 15.56 -56.75 -7.18
CA ILE A 305 16.03 -57.97 -7.86
C ILE A 305 17.16 -58.62 -7.06
N ALA A 306 18.08 -57.80 -6.59
CA ALA A 306 19.21 -58.27 -5.81
C ALA A 306 18.82 -58.85 -4.43
N ALA A 307 17.83 -58.23 -3.78
CA ALA A 307 17.34 -58.64 -2.47
C ALA A 307 16.22 -59.69 -2.52
N LYS A 308 15.75 -60.08 -3.72
CA LYS A 308 14.56 -60.91 -3.92
C LYS A 308 13.32 -60.33 -3.22
N ALA A 309 13.18 -59.02 -3.24
CA ALA A 309 12.06 -58.31 -2.64
C ALA A 309 10.79 -58.42 -3.50
N GLY A 310 9.62 -58.25 -2.90
CA GLY A 310 8.33 -58.27 -3.58
C GLY A 310 8.13 -57.10 -4.56
N ALA A 311 7.26 -57.27 -5.54
CA ALA A 311 6.95 -56.19 -6.49
C ALA A 311 6.29 -54.99 -5.82
N GLY A 312 5.48 -55.20 -4.78
CA GLY A 312 4.92 -54.12 -3.96
C GLY A 312 5.97 -53.29 -3.24
N ASP A 313 7.08 -53.91 -2.80
CA ASP A 313 8.18 -53.20 -2.15
C ASP A 313 8.91 -52.27 -3.13
N ILE A 314 8.97 -52.64 -4.42
CA ILE A 314 9.51 -51.77 -5.47
C ILE A 314 8.69 -50.47 -5.57
N ILE A 315 7.35 -50.60 -5.63
CA ILE A 315 6.44 -49.46 -5.73
C ILE A 315 6.59 -48.55 -4.50
N LYS A 316 6.56 -49.12 -3.27
CA LYS A 316 6.71 -48.36 -2.03
C LYS A 316 8.01 -47.57 -1.99
N LEU A 317 9.14 -48.26 -2.20
CA LEU A 317 10.45 -47.66 -2.04
C LEU A 317 10.76 -46.65 -3.14
N ALA A 318 10.44 -46.97 -4.40
CA ALA A 318 10.62 -46.04 -5.53
C ALA A 318 9.75 -44.79 -5.36
N GLY A 319 8.48 -44.97 -4.96
CA GLY A 319 7.58 -43.85 -4.70
C GLY A 319 8.04 -42.98 -3.52
N CYS A 320 8.51 -43.59 -2.44
CA CYS A 320 9.06 -42.85 -1.31
C CYS A 320 10.36 -42.09 -1.65
N LEU A 321 11.28 -42.77 -2.39
CA LEU A 321 12.55 -42.14 -2.82
C LEU A 321 12.29 -40.95 -3.75
N ASN A 322 11.36 -41.13 -4.71
CA ASN A 322 10.95 -40.06 -5.60
C ASN A 322 10.35 -38.87 -4.83
N LYS A 323 9.40 -39.12 -3.92
CA LYS A 323 8.81 -38.05 -3.05
C LYS A 323 9.86 -37.39 -2.19
N LEU A 324 10.80 -38.12 -1.59
CA LEU A 324 11.88 -37.59 -0.78
C LEU A 324 12.73 -36.60 -1.58
N LEU A 325 13.26 -37.03 -2.72
CA LEU A 325 14.17 -36.24 -3.54
C LEU A 325 13.49 -35.01 -4.14
N LEU A 326 12.25 -35.16 -4.63
CA LEU A 326 11.47 -34.04 -5.14
C LEU A 326 11.11 -33.05 -4.03
N SER A 327 10.80 -33.53 -2.82
CA SER A 327 10.51 -32.64 -1.69
C SER A 327 11.74 -31.87 -1.22
N VAL A 328 12.93 -32.50 -1.22
CA VAL A 328 14.19 -31.79 -0.95
C VAL A 328 14.47 -30.72 -2.01
N TYR A 329 14.27 -31.06 -3.28
CA TYR A 329 14.43 -30.11 -4.39
C TYR A 329 13.46 -28.91 -4.23
N SER A 330 12.17 -29.19 -4.03
CA SER A 330 11.15 -28.14 -3.84
C SER A 330 11.46 -27.27 -2.62
N LEU A 331 11.79 -27.90 -1.49
CA LEU A 331 12.06 -27.20 -0.24
C LEU A 331 13.19 -26.16 -0.38
N ILE A 332 14.28 -26.50 -1.09
CA ILE A 332 15.38 -25.57 -1.35
C ILE A 332 14.92 -24.40 -2.22
N ASN A 333 14.12 -24.67 -3.25
CA ASN A 333 13.56 -23.63 -4.11
C ASN A 333 12.58 -22.73 -3.35
N ASP A 334 11.73 -23.31 -2.49
CA ASP A 334 10.74 -22.56 -1.71
C ASP A 334 11.39 -21.71 -0.61
N ILE A 335 12.42 -22.24 0.08
CA ILE A 335 13.23 -21.47 1.02
C ILE A 335 13.92 -20.30 0.30
N THR A 336 14.47 -20.54 -0.90
CA THR A 336 15.11 -19.49 -1.69
C THR A 336 14.10 -18.40 -2.07
N GLY A 337 12.91 -18.81 -2.52
CA GLY A 337 11.82 -17.87 -2.84
C GLY A 337 11.35 -17.08 -1.63
N PHE A 338 11.11 -17.76 -0.52
CA PHE A 338 10.72 -17.14 0.73
C PHE A 338 11.72 -16.10 1.22
N ALA A 339 13.02 -16.43 1.16
CA ALA A 339 14.08 -15.49 1.52
C ALA A 339 14.10 -14.24 0.62
N LEU A 340 13.89 -14.41 -0.70
CA LEU A 340 13.81 -13.29 -1.64
C LEU A 340 12.58 -12.41 -1.38
N THR A 341 11.41 -13.01 -1.18
CA THR A 341 10.17 -12.28 -0.88
C THR A 341 10.26 -11.57 0.47
N ALA A 342 10.79 -12.23 1.50
CA ALA A 342 11.00 -11.63 2.82
C ALA A 342 11.98 -10.43 2.78
N ARG A 343 12.98 -10.48 1.88
CA ARG A 343 13.87 -9.33 1.65
C ARG A 343 13.12 -8.12 1.12
N LYS A 344 12.16 -8.31 0.21
CA LYS A 344 11.36 -7.23 -0.36
C LYS A 344 10.38 -6.65 0.64
N GLN A 345 9.84 -7.48 1.52
CA GLN A 345 9.03 -7.01 2.64
C GLN A 345 9.81 -6.17 3.67
N ALA A 346 11.14 -6.07 3.53
CA ALA A 346 11.96 -5.17 4.36
C ALA A 346 11.50 -3.70 4.21
N SER A 347 11.10 -3.26 3.01
CA SER A 347 10.56 -1.91 2.78
C SER A 347 9.26 -1.67 3.56
N THR A 348 8.40 -2.68 3.66
CA THR A 348 7.17 -2.60 4.48
C THR A 348 7.51 -2.51 5.96
N ILE A 349 8.48 -3.31 6.44
CA ILE A 349 8.93 -3.25 7.84
C ILE A 349 9.56 -1.89 8.14
N GLU A 350 10.37 -1.35 7.22
CA GLU A 350 10.98 -0.02 7.33
C GLU A 350 9.91 1.05 7.51
N LEU A 351 8.83 1.02 6.72
CA LEU A 351 7.70 1.94 6.86
C LEU A 351 6.99 1.79 8.22
N LEU A 352 6.74 0.54 8.65
CA LEU A 352 6.06 0.29 9.92
C LEU A 352 6.88 0.73 11.14
N GLU A 353 8.22 0.66 11.06
CA GLU A 353 9.16 1.07 12.10
C GLU A 353 9.58 2.54 11.98
N PHE A 354 9.11 3.25 10.96
CA PHE A 354 9.48 4.64 10.75
C PHE A 354 8.97 5.52 11.89
N GLU A 355 9.85 6.30 12.49
CA GLU A 355 9.52 7.20 13.58
C GLU A 355 9.15 8.60 13.06
N ASP A 356 8.16 9.22 13.68
CA ASP A 356 7.83 10.61 13.41
C ASP A 356 8.91 11.53 13.98
N GLU A 357 9.25 12.60 13.26
CA GLU A 357 10.25 13.59 13.72
C GLU A 357 9.62 14.81 14.41
N MET A 358 8.34 15.09 14.13
CA MET A 358 7.71 16.23 14.78
C MET A 358 7.60 15.97 16.28
N TYR A 359 8.05 16.95 17.03
CA TYR A 359 7.96 16.88 18.48
C TYR A 359 6.49 16.78 18.92
N LYS A 360 6.13 15.67 19.56
CA LYS A 360 4.80 15.47 20.14
C LYS A 360 4.73 16.23 21.47
N GLY A 361 4.22 17.47 21.42
CA GLY A 361 4.01 18.28 22.61
C GLY A 361 3.11 17.60 23.64
N LYS A 362 3.30 17.95 24.89
CA LYS A 362 2.55 17.37 26.02
C LYS A 362 1.59 18.33 26.69
N LEU A 363 1.70 19.64 26.40
CA LEU A 363 0.85 20.64 27.02
C LEU A 363 -0.56 20.54 26.43
N PRO A 364 -1.61 20.46 27.25
CA PRO A 364 -2.98 20.60 26.78
C PRO A 364 -3.20 22.06 26.33
N VAL A 365 -4.08 22.24 25.35
CA VAL A 365 -4.57 23.56 24.98
C VAL A 365 -5.64 23.97 25.97
N GLU A 366 -5.48 25.14 26.58
CA GLU A 366 -6.50 25.69 27.48
C GLU A 366 -7.80 25.91 26.70
N LYS A 367 -8.89 25.30 27.16
CA LYS A 367 -10.22 25.55 26.59
C LYS A 367 -10.76 26.86 27.13
N ARG A 368 -10.79 27.91 26.29
CA ARG A 368 -11.26 29.25 26.66
C ARG A 368 -12.69 29.44 26.18
N SER A 369 -13.57 29.77 27.09
CA SER A 369 -14.97 30.07 26.78
C SER A 369 -15.16 31.40 26.02
N ASP A 370 -14.18 32.31 26.13
CA ASP A 370 -14.14 33.57 25.40
C ASP A 370 -13.59 33.45 23.98
N ASN A 371 -13.04 32.27 23.59
CA ASN A 371 -12.34 32.02 22.32
C ASN A 371 -11.20 33.02 22.04
N GLU A 372 -10.67 33.67 23.06
CA GLU A 372 -9.60 34.66 22.94
C GLU A 372 -8.22 34.03 22.82
N TYR A 373 -7.92 33.46 21.66
CA TYR A 373 -6.62 32.87 21.32
C TYR A 373 -5.82 33.83 20.44
N GLN A 374 -4.60 34.18 20.86
CA GLN A 374 -3.68 35.02 20.10
C GLN A 374 -2.61 34.17 19.43
N ILE A 375 -2.40 34.39 18.14
CA ILE A 375 -1.33 33.72 17.37
C ILE A 375 -0.31 34.77 16.90
N GLU A 376 0.98 34.42 17.03
CA GLU A 376 2.09 35.25 16.62
C GLU A 376 3.14 34.43 15.88
N PHE A 377 3.51 34.87 14.67
CA PHE A 377 4.65 34.35 13.91
C PHE A 377 5.85 35.24 14.21
N LYS A 378 7.00 34.68 14.60
CA LYS A 378 8.24 35.41 14.89
C LYS A 378 9.37 34.90 14.02
N ASN A 379 9.79 35.72 13.05
CA ASN A 379 10.93 35.48 12.15
C ASN A 379 10.91 34.08 11.51
N VAL A 380 9.74 33.66 11.08
CA VAL A 380 9.51 32.31 10.54
C VAL A 380 10.10 32.17 9.15
N THR A 381 10.98 31.19 9.00
CA THR A 381 11.49 30.75 7.70
C THR A 381 11.16 29.29 7.52
N PHE A 382 10.67 28.93 6.34
CA PHE A 382 10.25 27.55 6.05
C PHE A 382 10.63 27.12 4.63
N CYS A 383 11.16 25.88 4.52
CA CYS A 383 11.41 25.18 3.28
C CYS A 383 10.60 23.88 3.27
N TYR A 384 9.98 23.52 2.14
CA TYR A 384 9.33 22.23 2.00
C TYR A 384 10.35 21.08 2.00
N PRO A 385 9.96 19.87 2.46
CA PRO A 385 10.83 18.70 2.39
C PRO A 385 11.38 18.48 0.98
N GLY A 386 12.71 18.34 0.86
CA GLY A 386 13.40 18.16 -0.43
C GLY A 386 13.65 19.45 -1.22
N SER A 387 13.20 20.63 -0.76
CA SER A 387 13.50 21.91 -1.38
C SER A 387 14.59 22.67 -0.62
N SER A 388 15.54 23.26 -1.35
CA SER A 388 16.55 24.16 -0.79
C SER A 388 16.08 25.61 -0.69
N GLU A 389 15.02 25.98 -1.44
CA GLU A 389 14.52 27.34 -1.48
C GLU A 389 13.41 27.56 -0.43
N PRO A 390 13.51 28.63 0.38
CA PRO A 390 12.51 28.93 1.39
C PRO A 390 11.21 29.46 0.75
N ALA A 391 10.08 28.81 1.10
CA ALA A 391 8.75 29.23 0.70
C ALA A 391 8.22 30.41 1.57
N LEU A 392 8.72 30.55 2.81
CA LEU A 392 8.56 31.73 3.65
C LEU A 392 9.93 32.18 4.15
N LYS A 393 10.16 33.51 4.16
CA LYS A 393 11.44 34.14 4.46
C LYS A 393 11.24 35.23 5.53
N ASP A 394 11.73 34.98 6.75
CA ASP A 394 11.72 35.94 7.86
C ASP A 394 10.34 36.57 8.08
N PHE A 395 9.32 35.71 8.12
CA PHE A 395 7.94 36.12 8.22
C PHE A 395 7.55 36.36 9.68
N SER A 396 7.07 37.59 9.97
CA SER A 396 6.57 37.95 11.28
C SER A 396 5.20 38.61 11.17
N MET A 397 4.22 38.11 11.92
CA MET A 397 2.87 38.64 11.95
C MET A 397 2.17 38.26 13.25
N LYS A 398 1.33 39.15 13.75
CA LYS A 398 0.49 38.92 14.92
C LYS A 398 -0.97 39.05 14.54
N LEU A 399 -1.74 37.97 14.74
CA LEU A 399 -3.18 37.96 14.53
C LEU A 399 -3.86 38.53 15.78
N LYS A 400 -4.74 39.51 15.59
CA LYS A 400 -5.60 39.99 16.66
C LYS A 400 -6.80 39.10 16.83
N ILE A 401 -7.25 38.95 18.05
CA ILE A 401 -8.44 38.19 18.40
C ILE A 401 -9.67 38.80 17.72
N GLY A 402 -10.49 37.96 17.09
CA GLY A 402 -11.68 38.40 16.36
C GLY A 402 -11.41 39.12 15.03
N GLU A 403 -10.12 39.29 14.63
CA GLU A 403 -9.76 39.98 13.38
C GLU A 403 -10.13 39.16 12.15
N LYS A 404 -10.71 39.83 11.15
CA LYS A 404 -10.92 39.27 9.81
C LYS A 404 -9.80 39.75 8.89
N LEU A 405 -8.86 38.85 8.60
CA LEU A 405 -7.66 39.10 7.81
C LEU A 405 -7.79 38.56 6.40
N ALA A 406 -7.65 39.42 5.39
CA ALA A 406 -7.42 38.96 4.02
C ALA A 406 -5.91 38.73 3.78
N VAL A 407 -5.55 37.64 3.11
CA VAL A 407 -4.18 37.35 2.67
C VAL A 407 -4.13 37.33 1.16
N VAL A 408 -3.35 38.22 0.57
CA VAL A 408 -3.27 38.41 -0.89
C VAL A 408 -1.83 38.33 -1.38
N GLY A 409 -1.65 38.05 -2.65
CA GLY A 409 -0.34 37.95 -3.31
C GLY A 409 -0.39 37.06 -4.51
N MET A 410 0.64 37.07 -5.32
CA MET A 410 0.74 36.23 -6.53
C MET A 410 0.84 34.74 -6.15
N ASN A 411 0.63 33.85 -7.14
CA ASN A 411 0.85 32.40 -6.96
C ASN A 411 2.29 32.15 -6.52
N GLY A 412 2.49 31.22 -5.57
CA GLY A 412 3.81 30.92 -5.03
C GLY A 412 4.36 31.94 -4.03
N SER A 413 3.61 32.98 -3.64
CA SER A 413 4.08 33.98 -2.67
C SER A 413 4.11 33.50 -1.20
N GLY A 414 3.65 32.27 -0.88
CA GLY A 414 3.72 31.69 0.47
C GLY A 414 2.40 31.70 1.25
N LYS A 415 1.28 32.14 0.67
CA LYS A 415 -0.03 32.24 1.36
C LYS A 415 -0.52 30.91 1.95
N THR A 416 -0.65 29.88 1.12
CA THR A 416 -1.07 28.52 1.55
C THR A 416 -0.03 27.91 2.50
N THR A 417 1.25 28.22 2.31
CA THR A 417 2.33 27.76 3.20
C THR A 417 2.15 28.31 4.63
N MET A 418 1.76 29.58 4.76
CA MET A 418 1.45 30.18 6.05
C MET A 418 0.32 29.43 6.77
N ILE A 419 -0.79 29.08 6.05
CA ILE A 419 -1.90 28.31 6.64
C ILE A 419 -1.43 26.92 7.06
N LYS A 420 -0.65 26.22 6.22
CA LYS A 420 -0.13 24.90 6.54
C LYS A 420 0.75 24.90 7.81
N LEU A 421 1.57 25.92 7.99
CA LEU A 421 2.36 26.13 9.21
C LEU A 421 1.48 26.50 10.41
N LEU A 422 0.50 27.35 10.20
CA LEU A 422 -0.46 27.74 11.23
C LEU A 422 -1.23 26.53 11.77
N CYS A 423 -1.65 25.62 10.90
CA CYS A 423 -2.32 24.37 11.29
C CYS A 423 -1.35 23.30 11.82
N ARG A 424 -0.06 23.61 11.90
CA ARG A 424 0.99 22.68 12.30
C ARG A 424 0.96 21.38 11.49
N LEU A 425 0.80 21.49 10.16
CA LEU A 425 1.07 20.40 9.21
C LEU A 425 2.59 20.27 8.95
N TYR A 426 3.32 21.35 9.18
CA TYR A 426 4.77 21.42 9.16
C TYR A 426 5.25 22.28 10.34
N ASP A 427 6.46 22.04 10.81
CA ASP A 427 7.16 22.93 11.75
C ASP A 427 8.11 23.87 10.97
N PRO A 428 8.32 25.12 11.40
CA PRO A 428 9.21 26.06 10.72
C PRO A 428 10.68 25.63 10.84
N CYS A 429 11.48 25.91 9.78
CA CYS A 429 12.92 25.65 9.79
C CYS A 429 13.68 26.61 10.71
N LYS A 430 13.20 27.88 10.81
CA LYS A 430 13.72 28.92 11.72
C LYS A 430 12.55 29.75 12.23
N GLY A 431 12.76 30.34 13.41
CA GLY A 431 11.72 31.15 14.09
C GLY A 431 10.75 30.27 14.87
N GLU A 432 9.68 30.87 15.32
CA GLU A 432 8.66 30.24 16.16
C GLU A 432 7.26 30.77 15.84
N ILE A 433 6.27 29.90 16.06
CA ILE A 433 4.84 30.27 16.01
C ILE A 433 4.30 30.07 17.42
N LEU A 434 3.68 31.12 17.95
CA LEU A 434 3.23 31.13 19.32
C LEU A 434 1.69 31.17 19.39
N LEU A 435 1.13 30.38 20.30
CA LEU A 435 -0.25 30.50 20.76
C LEU A 435 -0.22 31.04 22.19
N ASN A 436 -0.80 32.21 22.39
CA ASN A 436 -0.79 32.94 23.70
C ASN A 436 0.63 33.03 24.32
N GLY A 437 1.64 33.28 23.48
CA GLY A 437 3.04 33.39 23.89
C GLY A 437 3.79 32.09 24.09
N VAL A 438 3.14 30.95 23.91
CA VAL A 438 3.74 29.59 24.02
C VAL A 438 3.91 28.98 22.63
N ASP A 439 5.11 28.45 22.35
CA ASP A 439 5.41 27.79 21.08
C ASP A 439 4.42 26.63 20.81
N ILE A 440 3.80 26.65 19.62
CA ILE A 440 2.79 25.66 19.22
C ILE A 440 3.31 24.22 19.24
N ARG A 441 4.61 24.02 19.10
CA ARG A 441 5.26 22.70 19.17
C ARG A 441 5.10 22.04 20.53
N LYS A 442 4.92 22.79 21.61
CA LYS A 442 4.76 22.29 22.98
C LYS A 442 3.38 21.72 23.26
N PHE A 443 2.36 22.11 22.50
CA PHE A 443 1.00 21.61 22.68
C PHE A 443 0.81 20.23 22.05
N LYS A 444 -0.16 19.47 22.57
CA LYS A 444 -0.66 18.27 21.92
C LYS A 444 -1.24 18.63 20.54
N ALA A 445 -0.75 17.97 19.50
CA ALA A 445 -1.05 18.35 18.12
C ALA A 445 -2.56 18.31 17.81
N ASP A 446 -3.29 17.30 18.32
CA ASP A 446 -4.72 17.15 18.05
C ASP A 446 -5.55 18.25 18.74
N GLU A 447 -5.20 18.60 20.01
CA GLU A 447 -5.85 19.67 20.73
C GLU A 447 -5.57 21.04 20.08
N TYR A 448 -4.35 21.25 19.58
CA TYR A 448 -4.00 22.46 18.84
C TYR A 448 -4.74 22.56 17.50
N ARG A 449 -4.77 21.48 16.71
CA ARG A 449 -5.49 21.43 15.42
C ARG A 449 -7.00 21.55 15.59
N ALA A 450 -7.55 21.20 16.74
CA ALA A 450 -8.96 21.38 17.05
C ALA A 450 -9.37 22.86 17.09
N LEU A 451 -8.43 23.81 17.28
CA LEU A 451 -8.68 25.24 17.24
C LEU A 451 -9.01 25.79 15.85
N PHE A 452 -8.81 25.02 14.77
CA PHE A 452 -8.93 25.49 13.40
C PHE A 452 -10.03 24.77 12.63
N SER A 453 -10.93 25.52 12.01
CA SER A 453 -11.81 25.10 10.94
C SER A 453 -11.22 25.57 9.62
N VAL A 454 -10.83 24.62 8.74
CA VAL A 454 -10.06 24.94 7.53
C VAL A 454 -10.76 24.44 6.28
N VAL A 455 -10.83 25.29 5.26
CA VAL A 455 -11.14 24.91 3.89
C VAL A 455 -9.89 25.16 3.06
N PHE A 456 -9.17 24.10 2.69
CA PHE A 456 -8.01 24.18 1.79
C PHE A 456 -8.45 24.33 0.34
N GLN A 457 -7.59 24.84 -0.53
CA GLN A 457 -7.83 24.92 -1.97
C GLN A 457 -8.02 23.53 -2.61
N ASP A 458 -7.25 22.55 -2.13
CA ASP A 458 -7.24 21.14 -2.58
C ASP A 458 -8.05 20.20 -1.66
N TYR A 459 -9.16 20.71 -1.10
CA TYR A 459 -10.01 19.93 -0.22
C TYR A 459 -10.50 18.64 -0.91
N THR A 460 -10.72 17.59 -0.12
CA THR A 460 -11.22 16.30 -0.61
C THR A 460 -12.54 15.96 0.07
N LEU A 461 -13.52 15.53 -0.73
CA LEU A 461 -14.71 14.84 -0.25
C LEU A 461 -14.50 13.32 -0.40
N PHE A 462 -15.02 12.59 0.57
CA PHE A 462 -14.93 11.13 0.58
C PHE A 462 -16.20 10.50 0.02
N PRO A 463 -16.14 9.29 -0.55
CA PRO A 463 -17.31 8.57 -1.06
C PRO A 463 -18.18 8.01 0.08
N PHE A 464 -18.41 8.81 1.11
CA PHE A 464 -19.28 8.53 2.26
C PHE A 464 -20.57 9.32 2.13
N GLN A 465 -21.48 9.12 3.10
CA GLN A 465 -22.72 9.86 3.17
C GLN A 465 -22.47 11.37 3.31
N LEU A 466 -23.40 12.19 2.79
CA LEU A 466 -23.31 13.66 2.85
C LEU A 466 -23.09 14.17 4.28
N ALA A 467 -23.87 13.63 5.24
CA ALA A 467 -23.71 14.04 6.64
C ALA A 467 -22.35 13.67 7.22
N GLN A 468 -21.82 12.49 6.88
CA GLN A 468 -20.51 12.04 7.33
C GLN A 468 -19.38 12.89 6.74
N ASN A 469 -19.53 13.38 5.51
CA ASN A 469 -18.59 14.32 4.91
C ASN A 469 -18.53 15.66 5.65
N ILE A 470 -19.61 16.06 6.30
CA ILE A 470 -19.70 17.32 7.05
C ILE A 470 -19.26 17.13 8.49
N ALA A 471 -19.78 16.10 9.16
CA ALA A 471 -19.48 15.83 10.56
C ALA A 471 -18.08 15.22 10.76
N THR A 472 -17.53 14.58 9.72
CA THR A 472 -16.29 13.77 9.77
C THR A 472 -16.36 12.62 10.79
N ASP A 473 -17.57 12.18 11.10
CA ASP A 473 -17.87 11.10 12.05
C ASP A 473 -19.12 10.33 11.60
N THR A 474 -19.31 9.12 12.13
CA THR A 474 -20.51 8.30 11.96
C THR A 474 -21.65 8.76 12.87
N GLU A 475 -21.32 9.35 14.03
CA GLU A 475 -22.29 9.95 14.95
C GLU A 475 -22.30 11.47 14.76
N TYR A 476 -23.47 12.04 14.48
CA TYR A 476 -23.60 13.45 14.20
C TYR A 476 -24.95 14.05 14.61
N ASN A 477 -24.96 15.37 14.84
CA ASN A 477 -26.17 16.13 15.08
C ASN A 477 -26.86 16.48 13.75
N LYS A 478 -27.96 15.79 13.43
CA LYS A 478 -28.71 15.94 12.17
C LYS A 478 -29.18 17.39 11.93
N GLU A 479 -29.66 18.07 12.96
CA GLU A 479 -30.18 19.43 12.82
C GLU A 479 -29.06 20.44 12.58
N LEU A 480 -27.92 20.25 13.24
CA LEU A 480 -26.74 21.11 13.01
C LEU A 480 -26.19 20.91 11.60
N VAL A 481 -26.10 19.67 11.10
CA VAL A 481 -25.69 19.37 9.72
C VAL A 481 -26.62 20.06 8.72
N LYS A 482 -27.95 19.95 8.88
CA LYS A 482 -28.93 20.65 8.03
C LYS A 482 -28.73 22.16 8.04
N LYS A 483 -28.51 22.73 9.22
CA LYS A 483 -28.24 24.17 9.38
C LYS A 483 -26.98 24.58 8.62
N CYS A 484 -25.86 23.87 8.81
CA CYS A 484 -24.60 24.16 8.12
C CYS A 484 -24.72 24.05 6.59
N LEU A 485 -25.44 23.02 6.08
CA LEU A 485 -25.73 22.88 4.65
C LEU A 485 -26.57 24.03 4.10
N LYS A 486 -27.54 24.51 4.85
CA LYS A 486 -28.36 25.67 4.46
C LYS A 486 -27.51 26.95 4.43
N ASP A 487 -26.72 27.17 5.47
CA ASP A 487 -25.93 28.39 5.65
C ASP A 487 -24.75 28.45 4.66
N SER A 488 -24.20 27.30 4.21
CA SER A 488 -23.19 27.21 3.15
C SER A 488 -23.76 27.37 1.72
N GLY A 489 -25.10 27.52 1.58
CA GLY A 489 -25.75 27.64 0.28
C GLY A 489 -25.99 26.32 -0.46
N PHE A 490 -25.77 25.15 0.18
CA PHE A 490 -26.08 23.83 -0.41
C PHE A 490 -27.55 23.43 -0.23
N GLY A 491 -28.30 24.13 0.62
CA GLY A 491 -29.68 23.79 0.96
C GLY A 491 -30.67 23.77 -0.21
N LYS A 492 -30.42 24.50 -1.29
CA LYS A 492 -31.23 24.49 -2.53
C LYS A 492 -31.17 23.11 -3.19
N ARG A 493 -29.98 22.50 -3.32
CA ARG A 493 -29.74 21.21 -3.94
C ARG A 493 -30.49 20.07 -3.23
N ILE A 494 -30.51 20.11 -1.90
CA ILE A 494 -31.26 19.14 -1.08
C ILE A 494 -32.75 19.17 -1.43
N LYS A 495 -33.34 20.36 -1.57
CA LYS A 495 -34.75 20.53 -1.86
C LYS A 495 -35.15 20.14 -3.29
N GLU A 496 -34.32 20.54 -4.27
CA GLU A 496 -34.64 20.37 -5.70
C GLU A 496 -34.40 18.94 -6.19
N HIS A 497 -33.44 18.22 -5.63
CA HIS A 497 -33.04 16.88 -6.09
C HIS A 497 -33.32 15.76 -5.09
N GLY A 498 -34.02 16.04 -3.98
CA GLY A 498 -34.39 15.01 -3.00
C GLY A 498 -33.22 14.33 -2.29
N MET A 499 -32.03 14.96 -2.26
CA MET A 499 -30.88 14.42 -1.54
C MET A 499 -31.13 14.38 -0.03
N GLY A 500 -30.98 13.20 0.57
CA GLY A 500 -30.98 13.03 2.02
C GLY A 500 -29.58 13.21 2.63
N LEU A 501 -29.54 13.34 3.96
CA LEU A 501 -28.27 13.35 4.70
C LEU A 501 -27.49 12.04 4.57
N GLU A 502 -28.20 10.95 4.30
CA GLU A 502 -27.68 9.58 4.15
C GLU A 502 -27.32 9.24 2.69
N THR A 503 -27.47 10.20 1.76
CA THR A 503 -27.08 10.01 0.35
C THR A 503 -25.56 9.92 0.25
N TYR A 504 -25.05 8.85 -0.36
CA TYR A 504 -23.63 8.68 -0.65
C TYR A 504 -23.15 9.66 -1.73
N LEU A 505 -21.99 10.25 -1.52
CA LEU A 505 -21.29 11.02 -2.54
C LEU A 505 -20.48 10.04 -3.39
N TYR A 506 -20.54 10.25 -4.72
CA TYR A 506 -19.91 9.38 -5.71
C TYR A 506 -20.48 7.95 -5.70
N LYS A 507 -20.00 7.11 -6.64
CA LYS A 507 -20.51 5.74 -6.84
C LYS A 507 -19.54 4.65 -6.40
N ASP A 508 -18.56 5.01 -5.56
CA ASP A 508 -17.54 4.06 -5.11
C ASP A 508 -18.09 3.01 -4.13
N PHE A 509 -19.07 3.36 -3.31
CA PHE A 509 -19.68 2.48 -2.29
C PHE A 509 -21.17 2.21 -2.49
N ASP A 510 -21.87 3.04 -3.26
CA ASP A 510 -23.31 2.89 -3.54
C ASP A 510 -23.58 3.27 -5.00
N ASP A 511 -24.16 2.36 -5.77
CA ASP A 511 -24.53 2.59 -7.18
C ASP A 511 -25.50 3.78 -7.35
N ASN A 512 -26.29 4.09 -6.30
CA ASN A 512 -27.18 5.24 -6.24
C ASN A 512 -26.48 6.53 -5.76
N GLY A 513 -25.16 6.47 -5.53
CA GLY A 513 -24.37 7.62 -5.13
C GLY A 513 -24.44 8.76 -6.15
N VAL A 514 -24.40 10.00 -5.65
CA VAL A 514 -24.62 11.21 -6.44
C VAL A 514 -23.30 11.88 -6.78
N GLU A 515 -23.09 12.19 -8.06
CA GLU A 515 -21.95 13.01 -8.50
C GLU A 515 -22.15 14.47 -8.07
N ILE A 516 -21.08 15.07 -7.57
CA ILE A 516 -21.05 16.43 -7.03
C ILE A 516 -20.21 17.33 -7.96
N SER A 517 -20.76 18.47 -8.36
CA SER A 517 -20.02 19.50 -9.08
C SER A 517 -18.97 20.18 -8.20
N GLY A 518 -17.94 20.80 -8.80
CA GLY A 518 -16.89 21.47 -8.05
C GLY A 518 -17.41 22.56 -7.11
N GLY A 519 -18.40 23.34 -7.56
CA GLY A 519 -19.04 24.36 -6.72
C GLY A 519 -19.88 23.79 -5.57
N GLU A 520 -20.56 22.66 -5.80
CA GLU A 520 -21.27 21.93 -4.74
C GLU A 520 -20.33 21.33 -3.71
N ALA A 521 -19.24 20.73 -4.18
CA ALA A 521 -18.20 20.17 -3.32
C ALA A 521 -17.59 21.25 -2.41
N GLN A 522 -17.39 22.46 -2.93
CA GLN A 522 -16.91 23.60 -2.18
C GLN A 522 -17.88 24.05 -1.08
N LYS A 523 -19.18 24.07 -1.36
CA LYS A 523 -20.22 24.36 -0.37
C LYS A 523 -20.27 23.32 0.75
N ILE A 524 -20.05 22.04 0.43
CA ILE A 524 -19.95 20.95 1.42
C ILE A 524 -18.69 21.14 2.28
N ALA A 525 -17.54 21.51 1.69
CA ALA A 525 -16.33 21.78 2.46
C ALA A 525 -16.49 22.98 3.43
N ILE A 526 -17.20 24.02 3.01
CA ILE A 526 -17.56 25.15 3.88
C ILE A 526 -18.49 24.68 5.00
N ALA A 527 -19.53 23.88 4.71
CA ALA A 527 -20.42 23.32 5.72
C ALA A 527 -19.67 22.47 6.75
N ARG A 528 -18.64 21.69 6.33
CA ARG A 528 -17.73 20.96 7.21
C ARG A 528 -16.99 21.89 8.18
N ALA A 529 -16.45 22.98 7.67
CA ALA A 529 -15.76 23.98 8.50
C ALA A 529 -16.71 24.65 9.50
N MET A 530 -17.95 24.93 9.10
CA MET A 530 -18.98 25.50 9.98
C MET A 530 -19.43 24.50 11.07
N TYR A 531 -19.58 23.21 10.72
CA TYR A 531 -19.97 22.18 11.68
C TYR A 531 -18.92 21.97 12.77
N LYS A 532 -17.62 22.05 12.42
CA LYS A 532 -16.50 21.93 13.38
C LYS A 532 -16.51 23.05 14.41
N ASP A 533 -16.97 24.23 14.07
CA ASP A 533 -17.21 25.40 14.94
C ASP A 533 -15.99 25.85 15.79
N SER A 534 -14.80 25.85 15.21
CA SER A 534 -13.53 26.18 15.89
C SER A 534 -13.33 27.70 16.07
N PRO A 535 -12.46 28.17 17.02
CA PRO A 535 -12.15 29.58 17.24
C PRO A 535 -11.53 30.29 16.05
N PHE A 536 -10.75 29.56 15.22
CA PHE A 536 -10.15 30.09 13.99
C PHE A 536 -10.81 29.49 12.76
N VAL A 537 -11.16 30.35 11.80
CA VAL A 537 -11.71 29.95 10.50
C VAL A 537 -10.71 30.33 9.40
N LEU A 538 -10.21 29.34 8.67
CA LEU A 538 -9.22 29.53 7.62
C LEU A 538 -9.82 29.10 6.28
N LEU A 539 -9.89 30.02 5.35
CA LEU A 539 -10.48 29.79 4.03
C LEU A 539 -9.41 30.08 2.95
N ASP A 540 -8.89 29.03 2.30
CA ASP A 540 -7.91 29.13 1.23
C ASP A 540 -8.62 29.03 -0.13
N GLU A 541 -8.82 30.15 -0.79
CA GLU A 541 -9.52 30.31 -2.08
C GLU A 541 -10.92 29.66 -2.10
N PRO A 542 -11.79 29.94 -1.13
CA PRO A 542 -13.04 29.21 -0.95
C PRO A 542 -14.07 29.48 -2.05
N THR A 543 -13.77 30.26 -3.08
CA THR A 543 -14.68 30.62 -4.16
C THR A 543 -14.14 30.30 -5.55
N ALA A 544 -13.01 29.59 -5.67
CA ALA A 544 -12.34 29.32 -6.94
C ALA A 544 -13.20 28.55 -7.97
N ALA A 545 -14.11 27.69 -7.50
CA ALA A 545 -14.99 26.88 -8.34
C ALA A 545 -16.45 27.40 -8.43
N LEU A 546 -16.72 28.60 -7.90
CA LEU A 546 -18.06 29.16 -7.83
C LEU A 546 -18.30 30.20 -8.96
N ASP A 547 -19.57 30.25 -9.38
CA ASP A 547 -20.04 31.34 -10.21
C ASP A 547 -20.13 32.66 -9.43
N PRO A 548 -20.17 33.83 -10.10
CA PRO A 548 -20.17 35.13 -9.43
C PRO A 548 -21.33 35.35 -8.43
N LEU A 549 -22.48 34.74 -8.68
CA LEU A 549 -23.64 34.87 -7.78
C LEU A 549 -23.45 34.03 -6.52
N ALA A 550 -23.00 32.79 -6.68
CA ALA A 550 -22.69 31.93 -5.53
C ALA A 550 -21.50 32.48 -4.71
N GLU A 551 -20.53 33.07 -5.37
CA GLU A 551 -19.43 33.77 -4.70
C GLU A 551 -19.95 34.95 -3.86
N TYR A 552 -20.82 35.79 -4.43
CA TYR A 552 -21.44 36.91 -3.71
C TYR A 552 -22.29 36.43 -2.52
N GLU A 553 -23.03 35.31 -2.67
CA GLU A 553 -23.77 34.69 -1.56
C GLU A 553 -22.85 34.28 -0.41
N ILE A 554 -21.65 33.73 -0.69
CA ILE A 554 -20.68 33.36 0.34
C ILE A 554 -20.11 34.60 1.02
N TYR A 555 -19.78 35.64 0.29
CA TYR A 555 -19.27 36.90 0.88
C TYR A 555 -20.33 37.57 1.75
N THR A 556 -21.57 37.66 1.31
CA THR A 556 -22.68 38.20 2.09
C THR A 556 -22.96 37.40 3.36
N ASN A 557 -22.70 36.10 3.31
CA ASN A 557 -22.84 35.19 4.45
C ASN A 557 -21.53 35.00 5.23
N PHE A 558 -20.42 35.69 4.84
CA PHE A 558 -19.10 35.55 5.49
C PHE A 558 -19.19 35.78 6.99
N ASP A 559 -19.95 36.82 7.40
CA ASP A 559 -20.20 37.10 8.80
C ASP A 559 -20.98 36.00 9.53
N LYS A 560 -21.84 35.26 8.83
CA LYS A 560 -22.53 34.10 9.40
C LYS A 560 -21.62 32.89 9.53
N ILE A 561 -20.67 32.76 8.59
CA ILE A 561 -19.69 31.66 8.57
C ILE A 561 -18.64 31.87 9.69
N THR A 562 -18.16 33.09 9.83
CA THR A 562 -17.08 33.43 10.76
C THR A 562 -17.57 33.87 12.13
N GLY A 563 -18.73 34.53 12.21
CA GLY A 563 -19.24 35.12 13.46
C GLY A 563 -18.26 36.12 14.07
N THR A 564 -18.01 35.99 15.37
CA THR A 564 -17.03 36.78 16.14
C THR A 564 -15.63 36.16 16.16
N LYS A 565 -15.42 35.08 15.40
CA LYS A 565 -14.17 34.31 15.39
C LYS A 565 -13.06 35.03 14.63
N THR A 566 -11.83 34.69 14.92
CA THR A 566 -10.68 35.10 14.10
C THR A 566 -10.72 34.35 12.76
N ALA A 567 -10.74 35.12 11.66
CA ALA A 567 -10.83 34.54 10.33
C ALA A 567 -9.67 34.98 9.43
N ILE A 568 -9.11 34.04 8.69
CA ILE A 568 -8.12 34.26 7.64
C ILE A 568 -8.73 33.84 6.31
N TYR A 569 -8.73 34.75 5.36
CA TYR A 569 -9.28 34.57 4.04
C TYR A 569 -8.19 34.80 2.98
N ILE A 570 -7.79 33.75 2.28
CA ILE A 570 -6.89 33.86 1.13
C ILE A 570 -7.71 34.03 -0.13
N SER A 571 -7.41 35.08 -0.92
CA SER A 571 -8.06 35.31 -2.21
C SER A 571 -7.09 35.82 -3.25
N HIS A 572 -7.31 35.40 -4.50
CA HIS A 572 -6.73 36.02 -5.69
C HIS A 572 -7.58 37.17 -6.23
N ARG A 573 -8.82 37.33 -5.76
CA ARG A 573 -9.73 38.42 -6.16
C ARG A 573 -9.70 39.50 -5.11
N LEU A 574 -9.06 40.63 -5.44
CA LEU A 574 -8.90 41.75 -4.49
C LEU A 574 -10.22 42.41 -4.12
N SER A 575 -11.24 42.31 -4.98
CA SER A 575 -12.60 42.80 -4.66
C SER A 575 -13.18 42.16 -3.38
N SER A 576 -12.85 40.92 -3.10
CA SER A 576 -13.31 40.20 -1.91
C SER A 576 -12.58 40.65 -0.64
N CYS A 577 -11.42 41.26 -0.76
CA CYS A 577 -10.65 41.71 0.40
C CYS A 577 -11.29 42.89 1.14
N GLN A 578 -12.23 43.59 0.51
CA GLN A 578 -12.97 44.71 1.10
C GLN A 578 -13.83 44.28 2.30
N PHE A 579 -14.20 43.01 2.38
CA PHE A 579 -14.98 42.47 3.50
C PHE A 579 -14.12 42.18 4.74
N CYS A 580 -12.79 42.31 4.64
CA CYS A 580 -11.86 42.07 5.74
C CYS A 580 -11.35 43.38 6.34
N GLU A 581 -11.13 43.39 7.64
CA GLU A 581 -10.65 44.54 8.38
C GLU A 581 -9.20 44.88 8.04
N LYS A 582 -8.40 43.87 7.81
CA LYS A 582 -6.98 43.94 7.47
C LYS A 582 -6.63 43.11 6.28
N ILE A 583 -5.58 43.51 5.59
CA ILE A 583 -5.02 42.86 4.42
C ILE A 583 -3.53 42.69 4.63
N ALA A 584 -3.05 41.43 4.51
CA ALA A 584 -1.64 41.09 4.51
C ALA A 584 -1.22 40.78 3.05
N VAL A 585 -0.25 41.52 2.55
CA VAL A 585 0.24 41.38 1.17
C VAL A 585 1.53 40.57 1.16
N PHE A 586 1.49 39.42 0.48
CA PHE A 586 2.62 38.52 0.34
C PHE A 586 3.31 38.69 -1.02
N HIS A 587 4.64 38.77 -0.98
CA HIS A 587 5.47 38.77 -2.18
C HIS A 587 6.77 38.00 -1.93
N GLU A 588 7.08 37.02 -2.79
CA GLU A 588 8.30 36.17 -2.75
C GLU A 588 8.63 35.58 -1.36
N GLY A 589 7.59 35.08 -0.68
CA GLY A 589 7.72 34.49 0.65
C GLY A 589 7.83 35.46 1.81
N ARG A 590 7.60 36.75 1.59
CA ARG A 590 7.66 37.81 2.63
C ARG A 590 6.33 38.53 2.76
N LEU A 591 6.06 39.05 3.97
CA LEU A 591 5.01 40.02 4.20
C LEU A 591 5.55 41.41 3.83
N VAL A 592 5.04 42.01 2.75
CA VAL A 592 5.54 43.29 2.24
C VAL A 592 4.68 44.48 2.66
N GLN A 593 3.38 44.28 2.85
CA GLN A 593 2.46 45.31 3.33
C GLN A 593 1.41 44.70 4.25
N TYR A 594 0.96 45.50 5.25
CA TYR A 594 -0.10 45.13 6.17
C TYR A 594 -0.93 46.36 6.52
N GLY A 595 -2.24 46.34 6.26
CA GLY A 595 -3.10 47.51 6.51
C GLY A 595 -4.56 47.26 6.15
N ASN A 596 -5.38 48.29 6.17
CA ASN A 596 -6.73 48.26 5.64
C ASN A 596 -6.73 48.60 4.14
N HIS A 597 -7.82 48.24 3.44
CA HIS A 597 -7.99 48.45 2.00
C HIS A 597 -7.67 49.91 1.57
N ASN A 598 -8.30 50.89 2.22
CA ASN A 598 -8.15 52.30 1.89
C ASN A 598 -6.73 52.85 2.17
N GLY A 599 -6.07 52.35 3.21
CA GLY A 599 -4.69 52.72 3.53
C GLY A 599 -3.70 52.18 2.51
N LEU A 600 -3.87 50.91 2.10
CA LEU A 600 -3.00 50.26 1.12
C LEU A 600 -3.15 50.85 -0.28
N LEU A 601 -4.34 51.31 -0.66
CA LEU A 601 -4.57 52.00 -1.93
C LEU A 601 -3.93 53.38 -2.03
N LYS A 602 -3.69 54.05 -0.90
CA LYS A 602 -3.01 55.36 -0.86
C LYS A 602 -1.50 55.23 -1.13
N ASP A 603 -0.94 54.06 -0.91
CA ASP A 603 0.47 53.79 -1.21
C ASP A 603 0.61 53.39 -2.69
N HIS A 604 0.76 54.39 -3.57
CA HIS A 604 0.86 54.19 -5.03
C HIS A 604 2.09 53.37 -5.46
N ASN A 605 3.13 53.28 -4.63
CA ASN A 605 4.32 52.47 -4.84
C ASN A 605 4.19 51.06 -4.24
N GLY A 606 3.10 50.82 -3.52
CA GLY A 606 2.88 49.55 -2.83
C GLY A 606 2.40 48.43 -3.76
N LYS A 607 2.78 47.20 -3.41
CA LYS A 607 2.42 45.99 -4.20
C LYS A 607 0.90 45.76 -4.26
N TYR A 608 0.17 46.17 -3.20
CA TYR A 608 -1.29 46.08 -3.19
C TYR A 608 -1.92 46.99 -4.25
N TYR A 609 -1.45 48.24 -4.40
CA TYR A 609 -1.92 49.21 -5.39
C TYR A 609 -1.64 48.73 -6.81
N GLU A 610 -0.44 48.19 -7.06
CA GLU A 610 -0.08 47.56 -8.35
C GLU A 610 -1.06 46.44 -8.72
N MET A 611 -1.25 45.47 -7.82
CA MET A 611 -2.15 44.35 -8.03
C MET A 611 -3.61 44.78 -8.23
N TRP A 612 -4.07 45.76 -7.46
CA TRP A 612 -5.43 46.29 -7.59
C TRP A 612 -5.67 46.93 -8.94
N ASN A 613 -4.76 47.77 -9.42
CA ASN A 613 -4.88 48.42 -10.72
C ASN A 613 -4.80 47.43 -11.89
N GLU A 614 -3.99 46.43 -11.77
CA GLU A 614 -3.93 45.36 -12.80
C GLU A 614 -5.26 44.60 -12.89
N GLN A 615 -5.87 44.27 -11.76
CA GLN A 615 -7.20 43.65 -11.77
C GLN A 615 -8.29 44.61 -12.26
N ALA A 616 -8.26 45.86 -11.84
CA ALA A 616 -9.24 46.89 -12.25
C ALA A 616 -9.23 47.14 -13.78
N LYS A 617 -8.06 47.14 -14.39
CA LYS A 617 -7.92 47.27 -15.87
C LYS A 617 -8.68 46.21 -16.65
N TYR A 618 -8.79 44.98 -16.09
CA TYR A 618 -9.55 43.90 -16.70
C TYR A 618 -11.06 44.17 -16.72
N TYR A 619 -11.58 44.88 -15.73
CA TYR A 619 -13.02 45.19 -15.63
C TYR A 619 -13.41 46.53 -16.30
N GLN A 620 -12.43 47.38 -16.64
CA GLN A 620 -12.67 48.69 -17.26
C GLN A 620 -12.53 48.67 -18.80
N LYS A 621 -12.14 47.55 -19.39
CA LYS A 621 -11.92 47.40 -20.85
C LYS A 621 -13.13 46.80 -21.60
N ASN A 622 -14.32 46.85 -21.00
CA ASN A 622 -15.57 46.53 -21.68
C ASN A 622 -16.54 47.69 -21.64
#